data_aa97aef4d3805b8fa0fef05a952de68e
#
_entry.id   aa97aef4d3805b8fa0fef05a952de68e
#
_cell.length_a   1.000
_cell.length_b   1.000
_cell.length_c   1.000
_cell.angle_alpha   90.00
_cell.angle_beta   90.00
_cell.angle_gamma   90.00
#
_symmetry.space_group_name_H-M   'P 1'
#
loop_
_entity.id
_entity.type
_entity.pdbx_description
1 polymer ?
#
loop_
_entity_poly.entity_id
_entity_poly.type
_entity_poly.pdbx_seq_one_letter_code
_entity_poly.pdbx_strand_id
1 'polypeptide(L)'
;LGILLAVVLLPYFQTLFRTQASLATLLNPSLLILLIFSVLLITLIAGGYPALLMSRLGTLQSLKGKLQVNGKNRLRNSLMVLQFGIAILLISGTLVLWDQVEFMRTKDLGFNKDQVIAFPLNGKLNDQKAIELLRNTLQDKPNIVSITASNNILGIGKDGNRTTSVLGFEHKGRGVDTHMLVVDADYVETLDLNIIEGRSFRKNLVSDSLSVIINQAMAKQMNEDDILASQITLDDASYNIVGVIEDFNFQELDQHIAPMTLFALPNWNLRNVYVKVTSQNLEQAYDDVKTAWNTIEPNVEFQGSFLNENIERTLRNERTMITMIGSGSVLAIILSCIGLFAMSLLIVAQRRKEIGVRKIVGASVSAITVLLTKDFLKLVVIAFLMATPIAWWTMNKWLQNYPYRIDLNIWIFLAAGGIAVLIAMLTIAV
;
A
#
# COMPACT_ATOMS: atom_id res chain seq x y z
N LEU A 1 18.72 27.51 -4.63
CA LEU A 1 17.37 27.38 -4.09
C LEU A 1 16.98 25.91 -3.93
N GLY A 2 17.10 25.05 -4.98
CA GLY A 2 16.72 23.64 -4.92
C GLY A 2 17.44 22.84 -3.84
N ILE A 3 18.75 23.02 -3.68
CA ILE A 3 19.54 22.36 -2.62
C ILE A 3 19.06 22.82 -1.24
N LEU A 4 18.81 24.11 -1.04
CA LEU A 4 18.30 24.65 0.21
C LEU A 4 16.92 24.08 0.54
N LEU A 5 16.04 23.99 -0.44
CA LEU A 5 14.72 23.36 -0.31
C LEU A 5 14.85 21.86 0.05
N ALA A 6 15.76 21.14 -0.59
CA ALA A 6 16.01 19.74 -0.30
C ALA A 6 16.50 19.53 1.15
N VAL A 7 17.39 20.41 1.65
CA VAL A 7 17.88 20.36 3.05
C VAL A 7 16.73 20.61 4.04
N VAL A 8 15.87 21.60 3.76
CA VAL A 8 14.71 21.93 4.62
C VAL A 8 13.67 20.81 4.62
N LEU A 9 13.44 20.17 3.46
CA LEU A 9 12.45 19.08 3.32
C LEU A 9 12.97 17.72 3.77
N LEU A 10 14.29 17.55 3.93
CA LEU A 10 14.90 16.27 4.28
C LEU A 10 14.32 15.64 5.56
N PRO A 11 14.12 16.34 6.68
CA PRO A 11 13.52 15.77 7.89
C PRO A 11 12.09 15.24 7.66
N TYR A 12 11.29 16.00 6.89
CA TYR A 12 9.95 15.57 6.51
C TYR A 12 9.98 14.34 5.63
N PHE A 13 10.92 14.27 4.69
CA PHE A 13 11.13 13.11 3.84
C PHE A 13 11.54 11.88 4.68
N GLN A 14 12.49 12.03 5.60
CA GLN A 14 12.91 10.96 6.50
C GLN A 14 11.75 10.40 7.33
N THR A 15 10.91 11.28 7.89
CA THR A 15 9.75 10.90 8.70
C THR A 15 8.66 10.23 7.86
N LEU A 16 8.37 10.81 6.70
CA LEU A 16 7.30 10.34 5.80
C LEU A 16 7.62 8.98 5.20
N PHE A 17 8.88 8.79 4.77
CA PHE A 17 9.33 7.55 4.12
C PHE A 17 10.10 6.63 5.08
N ARG A 18 10.26 7.04 6.33
CA ARG A 18 11.02 6.31 7.37
C ARG A 18 12.37 5.81 6.87
N THR A 19 13.06 6.63 6.10
CA THR A 19 14.39 6.33 5.56
C THR A 19 15.46 6.99 6.41
N GLN A 20 16.65 6.39 6.44
CA GLN A 20 17.83 6.99 7.06
C GLN A 20 18.61 7.83 6.03
N ALA A 21 17.93 8.40 5.02
CA ALA A 21 18.56 9.26 4.05
C ALA A 21 19.20 10.44 4.80
N SER A 22 20.50 10.62 4.66
CA SER A 22 21.27 11.72 5.29
C SER A 22 21.84 12.63 4.22
N LEU A 23 22.26 13.83 4.60
CA LEU A 23 23.01 14.71 3.69
C LEU A 23 24.28 14.03 3.15
N ALA A 24 24.88 13.11 3.93
CA ALA A 24 26.03 12.31 3.49
C ALA A 24 25.66 11.39 2.33
N THR A 25 24.43 10.92 2.24
CA THR A 25 23.97 10.12 1.10
C THR A 25 23.96 10.91 -0.20
N LEU A 26 23.67 12.23 -0.13
CA LEU A 26 23.73 13.14 -1.28
C LEU A 26 25.17 13.39 -1.76
N LEU A 27 26.17 13.19 -0.90
CA LEU A 27 27.60 13.31 -1.23
C LEU A 27 28.17 12.04 -1.85
N ASN A 28 27.36 11.00 -2.04
CA ASN A 28 27.77 9.80 -2.77
C ASN A 28 28.22 10.20 -4.19
N PRO A 29 29.44 9.84 -4.64
CA PRO A 29 29.98 10.23 -5.93
C PRO A 29 29.07 9.91 -7.12
N SER A 30 28.40 8.75 -7.08
CA SER A 30 27.46 8.32 -8.13
C SER A 30 26.24 9.24 -8.22
N LEU A 31 25.70 9.66 -7.07
CA LEU A 31 24.55 10.59 -7.01
C LEU A 31 24.95 12.00 -7.42
N LEU A 32 26.14 12.46 -7.02
CA LEU A 32 26.68 13.76 -7.43
C LEU A 32 26.89 13.82 -8.95
N ILE A 33 27.48 12.80 -9.55
CA ILE A 33 27.66 12.72 -11.00
C ILE A 33 26.30 12.76 -11.71
N LEU A 34 25.33 11.98 -11.23
CA LEU A 34 23.96 11.97 -11.79
C LEU A 34 23.32 13.36 -11.67
N LEU A 35 23.45 14.02 -10.55
CA LEU A 35 22.90 15.36 -10.29
C LEU A 35 23.54 16.40 -11.21
N ILE A 36 24.88 16.40 -11.31
CA ILE A 36 25.63 17.32 -12.20
C ILE A 36 25.21 17.07 -13.64
N PHE A 37 25.17 15.81 -14.08
CA PHE A 37 24.72 15.43 -15.43
C PHE A 37 23.30 15.91 -15.69
N SER A 38 22.36 15.71 -14.77
CA SER A 38 20.97 16.16 -14.88
C SER A 38 20.87 17.67 -15.00
N VAL A 39 21.63 18.43 -14.18
CA VAL A 39 21.65 19.90 -14.24
C VAL A 39 22.21 20.38 -15.59
N LEU A 40 23.30 19.78 -16.07
CA LEU A 40 23.88 20.11 -17.36
C LEU A 40 22.91 19.81 -18.50
N LEU A 41 22.25 18.65 -18.48
CA LEU A 41 21.25 18.25 -19.48
C LEU A 41 20.06 19.21 -19.51
N ILE A 42 19.52 19.53 -18.34
CA ILE A 42 18.41 20.51 -18.22
C ILE A 42 18.83 21.88 -18.73
N THR A 43 20.02 22.37 -18.37
CA THR A 43 20.54 23.65 -18.81
C THR A 43 20.73 23.68 -20.32
N LEU A 44 21.25 22.61 -20.89
CA LEU A 44 21.44 22.48 -22.36
C LEU A 44 20.09 22.47 -23.11
N ILE A 45 19.10 21.76 -22.60
CA ILE A 45 17.77 21.71 -23.23
C ILE A 45 17.03 23.04 -23.03
N ALA A 46 16.98 23.56 -21.80
CA ALA A 46 16.23 24.77 -21.49
C ALA A 46 16.87 26.05 -22.01
N GLY A 47 18.21 26.12 -22.05
CA GLY A 47 18.96 27.29 -22.55
C GLY A 47 19.35 27.19 -24.02
N GLY A 48 19.73 26.01 -24.50
CA GLY A 48 20.23 25.78 -25.88
C GLY A 48 19.16 26.02 -26.93
N TYR A 49 17.93 25.58 -26.69
CA TYR A 49 16.84 25.78 -27.66
C TYR A 49 16.50 27.27 -27.89
N PRO A 50 16.27 28.11 -26.86
CA PRO A 50 16.07 29.53 -27.02
C PRO A 50 17.26 30.23 -27.67
N ALA A 51 18.50 29.86 -27.29
CA ALA A 51 19.71 30.43 -27.86
C ALA A 51 19.83 30.14 -29.37
N LEU A 52 19.57 28.90 -29.79
CA LEU A 52 19.55 28.54 -31.23
C LEU A 52 18.44 29.24 -31.97
N LEU A 53 17.27 29.47 -31.37
CA LEU A 53 16.18 30.19 -31.97
C LEU A 53 16.53 31.69 -32.19
N MET A 54 17.12 32.29 -31.16
CA MET A 54 17.55 33.69 -31.18
C MET A 54 18.71 33.93 -32.20
N SER A 55 19.65 32.99 -32.32
CA SER A 55 20.77 33.07 -33.26
C SER A 55 20.33 33.02 -34.73
N ARG A 56 19.17 32.43 -34.99
CA ARG A 56 18.58 32.36 -36.36
C ARG A 56 17.73 33.59 -36.75
N LEU A 57 17.45 34.49 -35.79
CA LEU A 57 16.72 35.73 -36.08
C LEU A 57 17.67 36.75 -36.72
N GLY A 58 17.40 37.14 -37.96
CA GLY A 58 18.19 38.14 -38.67
C GLY A 58 18.12 39.51 -38.00
N THR A 59 19.23 40.22 -37.96
CA THR A 59 19.42 41.56 -37.35
C THR A 59 18.41 42.63 -37.81
N LEU A 60 17.91 42.53 -39.03
CA LEU A 60 16.92 43.46 -39.61
C LEU A 60 15.50 43.32 -39.04
N GLN A 61 15.13 42.13 -38.52
CA GLN A 61 13.80 41.91 -37.92
C GLN A 61 13.78 42.36 -36.44
N SER A 62 14.93 42.35 -35.77
CA SER A 62 15.09 42.84 -34.38
C SER A 62 14.96 44.36 -34.27
N LEU A 63 15.38 45.11 -35.29
CA LEU A 63 15.33 46.57 -35.32
C LEU A 63 13.90 47.12 -35.61
N LYS A 64 13.01 46.36 -36.24
CA LYS A 64 11.65 46.80 -36.56
C LYS A 64 10.62 46.60 -35.45
N GLY A 65 11.04 46.20 -34.27
CA GLY A 65 10.16 46.04 -33.08
C GLY A 65 9.00 45.05 -33.26
N LYS A 66 8.93 44.34 -34.39
CA LYS A 66 7.93 43.31 -34.70
C LYS A 66 8.58 41.94 -34.49
N LEU A 67 8.90 41.61 -33.26
CA LEU A 67 9.14 40.23 -32.86
C LEU A 67 7.80 39.46 -32.92
N GLN A 68 7.22 39.34 -34.12
CA GLN A 68 6.23 38.31 -34.35
C GLN A 68 7.01 36.99 -34.46
N VAL A 69 7.20 36.35 -33.33
CA VAL A 69 7.51 34.91 -33.29
C VAL A 69 6.27 34.20 -33.78
N ASN A 70 6.13 34.20 -35.14
CA ASN A 70 5.01 33.59 -35.85
C ASN A 70 5.15 32.05 -35.90
N GLY A 71 5.95 31.48 -35.01
CA GLY A 71 6.01 30.04 -34.75
C GLY A 71 4.77 29.65 -33.99
N LYS A 72 3.91 28.83 -34.59
CA LYS A 72 2.87 28.12 -33.84
C LYS A 72 3.49 27.66 -32.55
N ASN A 73 2.93 28.06 -31.36
CA ASN A 73 3.40 27.77 -30.03
C ASN A 73 3.37 26.26 -29.70
N ARG A 74 3.78 25.43 -30.68
CA ARG A 74 3.68 23.94 -30.60
C ARG A 74 4.50 23.37 -29.42
N LEU A 75 5.75 23.81 -29.28
CA LEU A 75 6.62 23.32 -28.21
C LEU A 75 6.03 23.64 -26.83
N ARG A 76 5.59 24.88 -26.64
CA ARG A 76 4.95 25.35 -25.42
C ARG A 76 3.71 24.51 -25.09
N ASN A 77 2.82 24.33 -26.07
CA ASN A 77 1.60 23.56 -25.89
C ASN A 77 1.90 22.08 -25.62
N SER A 78 2.91 21.49 -26.28
CA SER A 78 3.35 20.12 -26.02
C SER A 78 3.90 19.96 -24.60
N LEU A 79 4.68 20.91 -24.09
CA LEU A 79 5.20 20.88 -22.73
C LEU A 79 4.06 20.96 -21.70
N MET A 80 3.03 21.78 -21.95
CA MET A 80 1.85 21.85 -21.08
C MET A 80 1.06 20.54 -21.11
N VAL A 81 0.84 19.96 -22.29
CA VAL A 81 0.16 18.66 -22.43
C VAL A 81 0.95 17.57 -21.67
N LEU A 82 2.28 17.55 -21.82
CA LEU A 82 3.13 16.60 -21.12
C LEU A 82 3.03 16.79 -19.60
N GLN A 83 3.11 18.03 -19.11
CA GLN A 83 3.08 18.37 -17.68
C GLN A 83 1.75 17.98 -17.03
N PHE A 84 0.61 18.36 -17.64
CA PHE A 84 -0.71 17.92 -17.19
C PHE A 84 -0.91 16.42 -17.35
N GLY A 85 -0.36 15.83 -18.42
CA GLY A 85 -0.41 14.39 -18.64
C GLY A 85 0.26 13.60 -17.53
N ILE A 86 1.46 14.04 -17.12
CA ILE A 86 2.18 13.44 -15.97
C ILE A 86 1.36 13.63 -14.67
N ALA A 87 0.81 14.82 -14.43
CA ALA A 87 -0.01 15.06 -13.24
C ALA A 87 -1.24 14.15 -13.20
N ILE A 88 -1.97 14.02 -14.31
CA ILE A 88 -3.14 13.14 -14.43
C ILE A 88 -2.76 11.67 -14.22
N LEU A 89 -1.63 11.22 -14.78
CA LEU A 89 -1.12 9.86 -14.61
C LEU A 89 -0.82 9.57 -13.14
N LEU A 90 -0.13 10.49 -12.45
CA LEU A 90 0.21 10.33 -11.04
C LEU A 90 -1.04 10.38 -10.13
N ILE A 91 -1.99 11.28 -10.40
CA ILE A 91 -3.26 11.34 -9.66
C ILE A 91 -4.04 10.03 -9.84
N SER A 92 -4.18 9.56 -11.09
CA SER A 92 -4.86 8.30 -11.39
C SER A 92 -4.20 7.12 -10.68
N GLY A 93 -2.85 7.05 -10.71
CA GLY A 93 -2.09 6.03 -10.02
C GLY A 93 -2.32 6.07 -8.51
N THR A 94 -2.30 7.25 -7.91
CA THR A 94 -2.57 7.41 -6.46
C THR A 94 -3.96 6.93 -6.09
N LEU A 95 -4.99 7.26 -6.87
CA LEU A 95 -6.36 6.83 -6.62
C LEU A 95 -6.54 5.31 -6.77
N VAL A 96 -5.96 4.70 -7.81
CA VAL A 96 -6.00 3.23 -7.98
C VAL A 96 -5.29 2.51 -6.84
N LEU A 97 -4.10 3.00 -6.44
CA LEU A 97 -3.37 2.44 -5.31
C LEU A 97 -4.16 2.54 -4.00
N TRP A 98 -4.81 3.68 -3.78
CA TRP A 98 -5.65 3.88 -2.60
C TRP A 98 -6.82 2.90 -2.57
N ASP A 99 -7.55 2.77 -3.67
CA ASP A 99 -8.68 1.84 -3.78
C ASP A 99 -8.24 0.38 -3.59
N GLN A 100 -7.09 -0.01 -4.14
CA GLN A 100 -6.54 -1.35 -3.96
C GLN A 100 -6.19 -1.64 -2.50
N VAL A 101 -5.51 -0.72 -1.82
CA VAL A 101 -5.15 -0.90 -0.40
C VAL A 101 -6.40 -0.93 0.47
N GLU A 102 -7.40 -0.09 0.20
CA GLU A 102 -8.66 -0.11 0.94
C GLU A 102 -9.42 -1.42 0.72
N PHE A 103 -9.45 -1.93 -0.50
CA PHE A 103 -10.00 -3.24 -0.81
C PHE A 103 -9.30 -4.36 -0.01
N MET A 104 -7.96 -4.37 0.01
CA MET A 104 -7.19 -5.36 0.77
C MET A 104 -7.43 -5.24 2.28
N ARG A 105 -7.56 -4.03 2.81
CA ARG A 105 -7.82 -3.76 4.22
C ARG A 105 -9.19 -4.25 4.67
N THR A 106 -10.21 -4.07 3.83
CA THR A 106 -11.61 -4.41 4.14
C THR A 106 -11.99 -5.84 3.78
N LYS A 107 -11.11 -6.54 3.05
CA LYS A 107 -11.34 -7.93 2.65
C LYS A 107 -11.55 -8.83 3.86
N ASP A 108 -12.52 -9.73 3.74
CA ASP A 108 -12.66 -10.85 4.65
C ASP A 108 -11.46 -11.80 4.46
N LEU A 109 -10.74 -12.05 5.53
CA LEU A 109 -9.55 -12.89 5.52
C LEU A 109 -9.83 -14.36 5.86
N GLY A 110 -11.09 -14.69 6.22
CA GLY A 110 -11.48 -16.01 6.67
C GLY A 110 -11.19 -16.27 8.14
N PHE A 111 -10.87 -15.23 8.94
CA PHE A 111 -10.71 -15.30 10.39
C PHE A 111 -11.05 -13.98 11.07
N ASN A 112 -11.34 -14.03 12.37
CA ASN A 112 -11.63 -12.83 13.16
C ASN A 112 -10.35 -12.03 13.44
N LYS A 113 -10.21 -10.87 12.81
CA LYS A 113 -9.07 -9.96 12.99
C LYS A 113 -9.34 -8.79 13.94
N ASP A 114 -10.61 -8.42 14.13
CA ASP A 114 -10.97 -7.15 14.78
C ASP A 114 -11.13 -7.28 16.30
N GLN A 115 -11.40 -8.49 16.79
CA GLN A 115 -11.65 -8.77 18.20
C GLN A 115 -10.59 -9.71 18.80
N VAL A 116 -9.39 -9.74 18.25
CA VAL A 116 -8.31 -10.59 18.72
C VAL A 116 -7.07 -9.74 19.00
N ILE A 117 -6.55 -9.83 20.23
CA ILE A 117 -5.27 -9.25 20.64
C ILE A 117 -4.21 -10.33 20.48
N ALA A 118 -3.15 -10.04 19.74
CA ALA A 118 -2.03 -10.95 19.52
C ALA A 118 -0.72 -10.35 20.06
N PHE A 119 0.09 -11.17 20.73
CA PHE A 119 1.39 -10.76 21.26
C PHE A 119 2.38 -11.93 21.42
N PRO A 120 3.70 -11.65 21.29
CA PRO A 120 4.72 -12.66 21.49
C PRO A 120 4.98 -12.93 22.98
N LEU A 121 5.23 -14.21 23.31
CA LEU A 121 5.73 -14.63 24.61
C LEU A 121 7.26 -14.48 24.64
N ASN A 122 7.72 -13.26 24.85
CA ASN A 122 9.14 -12.90 24.88
C ASN A 122 9.72 -12.79 26.30
N GLY A 123 9.04 -13.43 27.27
CA GLY A 123 9.44 -13.48 28.66
C GLY A 123 10.51 -14.53 28.98
N LYS A 124 10.75 -14.74 30.28
CA LYS A 124 11.67 -15.75 30.80
C LYS A 124 10.98 -17.07 31.13
N LEU A 125 9.67 -17.05 31.33
CA LEU A 125 8.88 -18.23 31.59
C LEU A 125 8.80 -19.12 30.34
N ASN A 126 8.66 -20.44 30.62
CA ASN A 126 8.30 -21.35 29.53
C ASN A 126 6.95 -20.97 28.95
N ASP A 127 6.82 -21.04 27.62
CA ASP A 127 5.63 -20.60 26.89
C ASP A 127 4.34 -21.24 27.40
N GLN A 128 4.34 -22.55 27.66
CA GLN A 128 3.18 -23.27 28.17
C GLN A 128 2.76 -22.76 29.55
N LYS A 129 3.74 -22.48 30.43
CA LYS A 129 3.47 -21.95 31.77
C LYS A 129 2.94 -20.52 31.73
N ALA A 130 3.48 -19.69 30.82
CA ALA A 130 2.99 -18.33 30.60
C ALA A 130 1.55 -18.34 30.10
N ILE A 131 1.20 -19.22 29.14
CA ILE A 131 -0.17 -19.39 28.63
C ILE A 131 -1.13 -19.85 29.74
N GLU A 132 -0.72 -20.82 30.57
CA GLU A 132 -1.53 -21.28 31.69
C GLU A 132 -1.82 -20.16 32.69
N LEU A 133 -0.79 -19.37 33.07
CA LEU A 133 -0.94 -18.22 33.96
C LEU A 133 -1.84 -17.14 33.37
N LEU A 134 -1.70 -16.86 32.08
CA LEU A 134 -2.58 -15.91 31.35
C LEU A 134 -4.04 -16.37 31.41
N ARG A 135 -4.31 -17.66 31.16
CA ARG A 135 -5.67 -18.21 31.22
C ARG A 135 -6.24 -18.06 32.62
N ASN A 136 -5.48 -18.41 33.67
CA ASN A 136 -5.90 -18.32 35.05
C ASN A 136 -6.14 -16.87 35.51
N THR A 137 -5.32 -15.92 35.05
CA THR A 137 -5.44 -14.51 35.43
C THR A 137 -6.62 -13.80 34.69
N LEU A 138 -6.94 -14.26 33.48
CA LEU A 138 -7.95 -13.63 32.64
C LEU A 138 -9.31 -14.35 32.62
N GLN A 139 -9.43 -15.54 33.28
CA GLN A 139 -10.65 -16.35 33.23
C GLN A 139 -11.92 -15.64 33.74
N ASP A 140 -11.75 -14.76 34.76
CA ASP A 140 -12.89 -14.05 35.41
C ASP A 140 -13.14 -12.67 34.76
N LYS A 141 -12.45 -12.31 33.71
CA LYS A 141 -12.62 -11.03 33.00
C LYS A 141 -13.75 -11.13 31.99
N PRO A 142 -14.82 -10.32 32.13
CA PRO A 142 -16.02 -10.43 31.29
C PRO A 142 -15.78 -10.07 29.81
N ASN A 143 -14.72 -9.29 29.55
CA ASN A 143 -14.35 -8.89 28.19
C ASN A 143 -13.48 -9.93 27.45
N ILE A 144 -13.05 -10.99 28.12
CA ILE A 144 -12.21 -12.04 27.53
C ILE A 144 -13.09 -13.24 27.18
N VAL A 145 -13.05 -13.65 25.91
CA VAL A 145 -13.86 -14.75 25.38
C VAL A 145 -13.09 -16.06 25.38
N SER A 146 -11.89 -16.05 24.80
CA SER A 146 -11.03 -17.24 24.72
C SER A 146 -9.56 -16.85 24.56
N ILE A 147 -8.66 -17.79 24.88
CA ILE A 147 -7.21 -17.61 24.78
C ILE A 147 -6.63 -18.82 24.09
N THR A 148 -5.86 -18.59 23.05
CA THR A 148 -5.13 -19.63 22.32
C THR A 148 -3.71 -19.18 22.02
N ALA A 149 -2.91 -20.06 21.44
CA ALA A 149 -1.53 -19.76 21.10
C ALA A 149 -1.08 -20.49 19.83
N SER A 150 -0.04 -19.96 19.20
CA SER A 150 0.64 -20.62 18.09
C SER A 150 2.14 -20.36 18.09
N ASN A 151 2.87 -21.13 17.27
CA ASN A 151 4.31 -20.91 17.11
C ASN A 151 4.63 -19.66 16.27
N ASN A 152 3.77 -19.27 15.34
CA ASN A 152 3.94 -18.15 14.43
C ASN A 152 2.79 -17.14 14.58
N ILE A 153 3.06 -15.85 14.40
CA ILE A 153 2.05 -14.80 14.47
C ILE A 153 1.42 -14.57 13.07
N LEU A 154 0.12 -14.30 13.03
CA LEU A 154 -0.57 -13.86 11.82
C LEU A 154 -0.28 -12.38 11.56
N GLY A 155 0.07 -12.05 10.32
CA GLY A 155 0.50 -10.70 9.96
C GLY A 155 1.89 -10.35 10.48
N ILE A 156 2.12 -9.07 10.79
CA ILE A 156 3.37 -8.57 11.37
C ILE A 156 3.08 -8.09 12.79
N GLY A 157 3.71 -8.72 13.80
CA GLY A 157 3.60 -8.34 15.19
C GLY A 157 4.09 -6.91 15.46
N LYS A 158 3.78 -6.39 16.66
CA LYS A 158 4.28 -5.08 17.10
C LYS A 158 5.80 -5.08 17.26
N ASP A 159 6.39 -6.24 17.55
CA ASP A 159 7.82 -6.51 17.60
C ASP A 159 8.49 -6.57 16.21
N GLY A 160 7.72 -6.50 15.14
CA GLY A 160 8.17 -6.62 13.76
C GLY A 160 8.38 -8.06 13.29
N ASN A 161 8.10 -9.05 14.15
CA ASN A 161 8.22 -10.45 13.77
C ASN A 161 7.12 -10.85 12.78
N ARG A 162 7.55 -11.65 11.84
CA ARG A 162 6.75 -12.25 10.80
C ARG A 162 7.41 -13.59 10.47
N THR A 163 6.75 -14.67 10.77
CA THR A 163 7.29 -16.01 10.52
C THR A 163 6.28 -16.88 9.82
N THR A 164 6.74 -17.59 8.79
CA THR A 164 6.02 -18.70 8.20
C THR A 164 6.99 -19.87 8.11
N SER A 165 6.55 -21.06 8.48
CA SER A 165 7.33 -22.30 8.34
C SER A 165 6.76 -23.10 7.19
N VAL A 166 7.60 -23.46 6.23
CA VAL A 166 7.22 -24.37 5.13
C VAL A 166 7.81 -25.74 5.43
N LEU A 167 7.00 -26.75 5.22
CA LEU A 167 7.34 -28.15 5.45
C LEU A 167 7.05 -28.94 4.17
N GLY A 168 8.05 -29.70 3.73
CA GLY A 168 7.91 -30.65 2.61
C GLY A 168 7.78 -32.08 3.14
N PHE A 169 6.89 -32.85 2.57
CA PHE A 169 6.75 -34.29 2.86
C PHE A 169 6.41 -35.07 1.58
N GLU A 170 6.57 -36.37 1.64
CA GLU A 170 6.19 -37.24 0.52
C GLU A 170 4.81 -37.83 0.77
N HIS A 171 3.92 -37.70 -0.23
CA HIS A 171 2.60 -38.30 -0.21
C HIS A 171 2.38 -39.13 -1.48
N LYS A 172 2.25 -40.44 -1.33
CA LYS A 172 2.06 -41.39 -2.45
C LYS A 172 3.08 -41.21 -3.60
N GLY A 173 4.36 -41.03 -3.25
CA GLY A 173 5.45 -40.85 -4.21
C GLY A 173 5.52 -39.46 -4.86
N ARG A 174 4.77 -38.48 -4.33
CA ARG A 174 4.82 -37.06 -4.77
C ARG A 174 5.30 -36.17 -3.64
N GLY A 175 6.20 -35.26 -3.93
CA GLY A 175 6.54 -34.19 -2.99
C GLY A 175 5.38 -33.23 -2.81
N VAL A 176 5.02 -32.95 -1.58
CA VAL A 176 3.95 -32.02 -1.18
C VAL A 176 4.56 -31.02 -0.21
N ASP A 177 4.36 -29.73 -0.49
CA ASP A 177 4.75 -28.64 0.40
C ASP A 177 3.52 -28.07 1.08
N THR A 178 3.64 -27.77 2.38
CA THR A 178 2.61 -27.15 3.18
C THR A 178 3.20 -26.11 4.10
N HIS A 179 2.45 -25.06 4.40
CA HIS A 179 2.79 -24.17 5.51
C HIS A 179 2.40 -24.85 6.82
N MET A 180 3.36 -24.91 7.74
CA MET A 180 3.17 -25.53 9.06
C MET A 180 2.84 -24.46 10.09
N LEU A 181 1.75 -24.65 10.82
CA LEU A 181 1.43 -23.86 11.99
C LEU A 181 1.15 -24.81 13.18
N VAL A 182 1.94 -24.69 14.23
CA VAL A 182 1.68 -25.41 15.47
C VAL A 182 0.81 -24.55 16.35
N VAL A 183 -0.32 -25.10 16.78
CA VAL A 183 -1.38 -24.37 17.46
C VAL A 183 -1.84 -25.09 18.71
N ASP A 184 -2.45 -24.33 19.60
CA ASP A 184 -3.21 -24.86 20.73
C ASP A 184 -4.60 -25.37 20.26
N ALA A 185 -5.20 -26.25 21.04
CA ALA A 185 -6.47 -26.90 20.69
C ALA A 185 -7.61 -25.93 20.38
N ASP A 186 -7.64 -24.76 21.03
CA ASP A 186 -8.69 -23.74 20.86
C ASP A 186 -8.44 -22.77 19.70
N TYR A 187 -7.43 -23.01 18.87
CA TYR A 187 -7.00 -22.05 17.85
C TYR A 187 -8.09 -21.78 16.81
N VAL A 188 -8.71 -22.85 16.32
CA VAL A 188 -9.75 -22.81 15.28
C VAL A 188 -10.96 -22.00 15.77
N GLU A 189 -11.43 -22.29 16.98
CA GLU A 189 -12.59 -21.60 17.60
C GLU A 189 -12.27 -20.17 18.00
N THR A 190 -11.06 -19.91 18.51
CA THR A 190 -10.67 -18.56 18.95
C THR A 190 -10.58 -17.59 17.78
N LEU A 191 -10.10 -18.06 16.63
CA LEU A 191 -9.97 -17.24 15.43
C LEU A 191 -11.20 -17.31 14.51
N ASP A 192 -12.26 -18.02 14.90
CA ASP A 192 -13.47 -18.23 14.10
C ASP A 192 -13.17 -18.83 12.71
N LEU A 193 -12.22 -19.77 12.63
CA LEU A 193 -11.94 -20.48 11.38
C LEU A 193 -13.09 -21.46 11.09
N ASN A 194 -13.60 -21.43 9.86
CA ASN A 194 -14.72 -22.25 9.46
C ASN A 194 -14.27 -23.70 9.14
N ILE A 195 -14.81 -24.69 9.84
CA ILE A 195 -14.59 -26.12 9.56
C ILE A 195 -15.62 -26.54 8.52
N ILE A 196 -15.16 -27.03 7.38
CA ILE A 196 -16.04 -27.51 6.29
C ILE A 196 -16.23 -29.03 6.32
N GLU A 197 -15.26 -29.76 6.91
CA GLU A 197 -15.34 -31.21 7.02
C GLU A 197 -14.60 -31.69 8.27
N GLY A 198 -15.11 -32.71 8.93
CA GLY A 198 -14.50 -33.28 10.12
C GLY A 198 -14.75 -32.44 11.40
N ARG A 199 -13.70 -32.22 12.20
CA ARG A 199 -13.77 -31.54 13.50
C ARG A 199 -12.50 -30.76 13.83
N SER A 200 -12.60 -29.89 14.82
CA SER A 200 -11.45 -29.24 15.47
C SER A 200 -10.69 -30.18 16.42
N PHE A 201 -9.56 -29.69 16.92
CA PHE A 201 -8.81 -30.36 17.98
C PHE A 201 -9.62 -30.41 19.26
N ARG A 202 -9.41 -31.44 20.09
CA ARG A 202 -10.06 -31.59 21.40
C ARG A 202 -9.03 -31.45 22.52
N LYS A 203 -9.29 -30.54 23.44
CA LYS A 203 -8.55 -30.50 24.69
C LYS A 203 -8.58 -31.87 25.38
N ASN A 204 -7.48 -32.31 25.87
CA ASN A 204 -7.35 -33.58 26.67
C ASN A 204 -7.47 -34.88 25.85
N LEU A 205 -7.48 -34.83 24.53
CA LEU A 205 -7.41 -36.04 23.73
C LEU A 205 -5.95 -36.30 23.31
N VAL A 206 -5.32 -37.28 23.96
CA VAL A 206 -3.92 -37.64 23.67
C VAL A 206 -3.72 -38.03 22.21
N SER A 207 -4.75 -38.59 21.55
CA SER A 207 -4.72 -38.93 20.14
C SER A 207 -4.59 -37.71 19.21
N ASP A 208 -5.00 -36.52 19.66
CA ASP A 208 -4.93 -35.33 18.83
C ASP A 208 -3.51 -34.78 18.68
N SER A 209 -2.54 -35.26 19.51
CA SER A 209 -1.11 -35.01 19.27
C SER A 209 -0.57 -35.65 17.99
N LEU A 210 -1.26 -36.65 17.45
CA LEU A 210 -1.00 -37.27 16.16
C LEU A 210 -2.10 -36.94 15.13
N SER A 211 -2.74 -35.78 15.28
CA SER A 211 -3.78 -35.30 14.39
C SER A 211 -3.41 -33.96 13.79
N VAL A 212 -3.91 -33.71 12.58
CA VAL A 212 -3.74 -32.44 11.89
C VAL A 212 -5.07 -31.95 11.32
N ILE A 213 -5.16 -30.64 11.18
CA ILE A 213 -6.23 -29.97 10.44
C ILE A 213 -5.57 -29.29 9.24
N ILE A 214 -6.16 -29.42 8.08
CA ILE A 214 -5.65 -28.85 6.84
C ILE A 214 -6.63 -27.83 6.26
N ASN A 215 -6.15 -26.93 5.41
CA ASN A 215 -7.04 -26.05 4.65
C ASN A 215 -7.48 -26.68 3.32
N GLN A 216 -8.46 -26.06 2.63
CA GLN A 216 -8.96 -26.54 1.33
C GLN A 216 -7.86 -26.63 0.27
N ALA A 217 -6.92 -25.67 0.25
CA ALA A 217 -5.80 -25.67 -0.68
C ALA A 217 -4.92 -26.93 -0.50
N MET A 218 -4.68 -27.34 0.75
CA MET A 218 -3.94 -28.55 1.06
C MET A 218 -4.74 -29.81 0.68
N ALA A 219 -6.03 -29.87 1.00
CA ALA A 219 -6.90 -30.98 0.62
C ALA A 219 -6.92 -31.19 -0.91
N LYS A 220 -7.03 -30.08 -1.66
CA LYS A 220 -6.97 -30.09 -3.13
C LYS A 220 -5.61 -30.57 -3.65
N GLN A 221 -4.51 -30.20 -3.00
CA GLN A 221 -3.16 -30.62 -3.40
C GLN A 221 -2.94 -32.11 -3.16
N MET A 222 -3.46 -32.65 -2.06
CA MET A 222 -3.41 -34.09 -1.76
C MET A 222 -4.23 -34.92 -2.77
N ASN A 223 -5.35 -34.37 -3.24
CA ASN A 223 -6.23 -34.97 -4.25
C ASN A 223 -6.69 -36.40 -3.87
N GLU A 224 -7.25 -36.53 -2.67
CA GLU A 224 -7.81 -37.77 -2.11
C GLU A 224 -9.33 -37.74 -2.15
N ASP A 225 -9.97 -38.91 -2.44
CA ASP A 225 -11.44 -39.04 -2.46
C ASP A 225 -12.05 -38.96 -1.04
N ASP A 226 -11.34 -39.49 -0.03
CA ASP A 226 -11.69 -39.40 1.39
C ASP A 226 -10.50 -38.81 2.14
N ILE A 227 -10.54 -37.51 2.31
CA ILE A 227 -9.43 -36.75 2.92
C ILE A 227 -9.29 -37.04 4.42
N LEU A 228 -10.41 -37.32 5.12
CA LEU A 228 -10.39 -37.62 6.56
C LEU A 228 -9.86 -39.03 6.87
N ALA A 229 -9.88 -39.93 5.90
CA ALA A 229 -9.24 -41.24 6.02
C ALA A 229 -7.74 -41.22 5.68
N SER A 230 -7.24 -40.06 5.22
CA SER A 230 -5.83 -39.90 4.81
C SER A 230 -4.93 -39.51 5.95
N GLN A 231 -3.62 -39.75 5.78
CA GLN A 231 -2.58 -39.42 6.76
C GLN A 231 -1.47 -38.63 6.11
N ILE A 232 -0.81 -37.78 6.89
CA ILE A 232 0.43 -37.09 6.55
C ILE A 232 1.57 -37.73 7.32
N THR A 233 2.58 -38.26 6.64
CA THR A 233 3.75 -38.86 7.26
C THR A 233 4.91 -37.89 7.26
N LEU A 234 5.47 -37.61 8.44
CA LEU A 234 6.58 -36.69 8.70
C LEU A 234 7.55 -37.35 9.67
N ASP A 235 8.82 -37.40 9.34
CA ASP A 235 9.89 -37.93 10.20
C ASP A 235 9.48 -39.25 10.90
N ASP A 236 8.95 -40.23 10.14
CA ASP A 236 8.44 -41.52 10.58
C ASP A 236 7.18 -41.46 11.48
N ALA A 237 6.62 -40.30 11.74
CA ALA A 237 5.34 -40.15 12.43
C ALA A 237 4.18 -39.95 11.44
N SER A 238 3.08 -40.68 11.65
CA SER A 238 1.86 -40.55 10.83
C SER A 238 0.81 -39.73 11.58
N TYR A 239 0.34 -38.67 10.95
CA TYR A 239 -0.67 -37.75 11.48
C TYR A 239 -1.99 -37.94 10.76
N ASN A 240 -3.07 -38.19 11.51
CA ASN A 240 -4.41 -38.35 10.94
C ASN A 240 -5.01 -36.98 10.63
N ILE A 241 -5.60 -36.81 9.47
CA ILE A 241 -6.37 -35.62 9.13
C ILE A 241 -7.74 -35.72 9.82
N VAL A 242 -8.00 -34.85 10.80
CA VAL A 242 -9.24 -34.88 11.59
C VAL A 242 -10.22 -33.79 11.20
N GLY A 243 -9.78 -32.80 10.41
CA GLY A 243 -10.63 -31.72 9.93
C GLY A 243 -10.03 -30.97 8.74
N VAL A 244 -10.93 -30.39 7.97
CA VAL A 244 -10.61 -29.49 6.87
C VAL A 244 -11.26 -28.15 7.17
N ILE A 245 -10.46 -27.09 7.18
CA ILE A 245 -10.94 -25.71 7.34
C ILE A 245 -11.00 -25.00 5.99
N GLU A 246 -11.86 -24.00 5.90
CA GLU A 246 -11.92 -23.10 4.78
C GLU A 246 -10.58 -22.38 4.57
N ASP A 247 -10.26 -22.05 3.32
CA ASP A 247 -9.06 -21.30 3.02
C ASP A 247 -9.11 -19.90 3.67
N PHE A 248 -8.07 -19.56 4.42
CA PHE A 248 -7.94 -18.27 5.07
C PHE A 248 -6.60 -17.59 4.73
N ASN A 249 -6.57 -16.27 4.74
CA ASN A 249 -5.39 -15.49 4.35
C ASN A 249 -4.41 -15.37 5.52
N PHE A 250 -3.59 -16.38 5.73
CA PHE A 250 -2.54 -16.39 6.77
C PHE A 250 -1.23 -15.75 6.30
N GLN A 251 -1.10 -15.48 5.01
CA GLN A 251 0.03 -14.82 4.36
C GLN A 251 -0.35 -13.40 3.92
N GLU A 252 0.56 -12.73 3.23
CA GLU A 252 0.31 -11.44 2.60
C GLU A 252 -0.72 -11.58 1.46
N LEU A 253 -1.53 -10.52 1.30
CA LEU A 253 -2.62 -10.52 0.32
C LEU A 253 -2.15 -10.36 -1.14
N ASP A 254 -0.85 -10.26 -1.37
CA ASP A 254 -0.23 -10.32 -2.70
C ASP A 254 0.04 -11.75 -3.16
N GLN A 255 -0.27 -12.76 -2.32
CA GLN A 255 -0.09 -14.18 -2.63
C GLN A 255 -1.43 -14.92 -2.63
N HIS A 256 -1.50 -15.99 -3.43
CA HIS A 256 -2.60 -16.94 -3.34
C HIS A 256 -2.52 -17.71 -2.02
N ILE A 257 -3.68 -18.09 -1.46
CA ILE A 257 -3.71 -18.92 -0.28
C ILE A 257 -3.00 -20.24 -0.57
N ALA A 258 -1.93 -20.49 0.17
CA ALA A 258 -1.12 -21.68 0.03
C ALA A 258 -1.68 -22.86 0.87
N PRO A 259 -1.28 -24.10 0.58
CA PRO A 259 -1.54 -25.24 1.45
C PRO A 259 -1.06 -24.99 2.87
N MET A 260 -1.92 -25.26 3.87
CA MET A 260 -1.67 -25.07 5.28
C MET A 260 -2.04 -26.31 6.06
N THR A 261 -1.18 -26.68 7.02
CA THR A 261 -1.43 -27.77 7.97
C THR A 261 -1.24 -27.24 9.39
N LEU A 262 -2.29 -27.37 10.21
CA LEU A 262 -2.27 -27.07 11.64
C LEU A 262 -1.92 -28.34 12.40
N PHE A 263 -1.01 -28.23 13.34
CA PHE A 263 -0.54 -29.30 14.21
C PHE A 263 -0.82 -28.95 15.67
N ALA A 264 -1.31 -29.91 16.44
CA ALA A 264 -1.48 -29.79 17.91
C ALA A 264 -0.38 -30.57 18.62
N LEU A 265 0.87 -30.07 18.60
CA LEU A 265 2.05 -30.73 19.16
C LEU A 265 2.28 -30.29 20.63
N PRO A 266 2.13 -31.20 21.64
CA PRO A 266 2.18 -30.82 23.06
C PRO A 266 3.50 -30.24 23.53
N ASN A 267 4.62 -30.65 22.92
CA ASN A 267 5.97 -30.25 23.30
C ASN A 267 6.58 -29.15 22.42
N TRP A 268 5.77 -28.50 21.61
CA TRP A 268 6.24 -27.43 20.73
C TRP A 268 6.10 -26.06 21.42
N ASN A 269 7.02 -25.16 21.14
CA ASN A 269 6.98 -23.79 21.68
C ASN A 269 5.90 -22.96 20.98
N LEU A 270 4.88 -22.56 21.72
CA LEU A 270 3.78 -21.70 21.26
C LEU A 270 4.11 -20.24 21.62
N ARG A 271 4.92 -19.61 20.80
CA ARG A 271 5.54 -18.31 21.09
C ARG A 271 4.61 -17.11 21.00
N ASN A 272 3.41 -17.27 20.46
CA ASN A 272 2.47 -16.17 20.27
C ASN A 272 1.11 -16.51 20.84
N VAL A 273 0.55 -15.59 21.62
CA VAL A 273 -0.77 -15.73 22.25
C VAL A 273 -1.77 -14.88 21.47
N TYR A 274 -2.98 -15.42 21.35
CA TYR A 274 -4.15 -14.74 20.80
C TYR A 274 -5.25 -14.74 21.85
N VAL A 275 -5.74 -13.56 22.17
CA VAL A 275 -6.83 -13.36 23.14
C VAL A 275 -8.02 -12.78 22.39
N LYS A 276 -9.08 -13.59 22.25
CA LYS A 276 -10.35 -13.12 21.71
C LYS A 276 -11.10 -12.34 22.76
N VAL A 277 -11.58 -11.16 22.38
CA VAL A 277 -12.24 -10.22 23.27
C VAL A 277 -13.65 -9.89 22.77
N THR A 278 -14.49 -9.39 23.66
CA THR A 278 -15.83 -8.89 23.26
C THR A 278 -15.71 -7.55 22.52
N SER A 279 -16.67 -7.25 21.64
CA SER A 279 -16.71 -5.99 20.88
C SER A 279 -17.09 -4.76 21.71
N GLN A 280 -17.61 -4.95 22.94
CA GLN A 280 -18.22 -3.87 23.71
C GLN A 280 -17.23 -2.87 24.32
N ASN A 281 -16.05 -3.32 24.71
CA ASN A 281 -15.01 -2.46 25.31
C ASN A 281 -13.60 -2.97 25.00
N LEU A 282 -13.16 -2.72 23.78
CA LEU A 282 -11.86 -3.19 23.26
C LEU A 282 -10.69 -2.58 24.04
N GLU A 283 -10.78 -1.31 24.42
CA GLU A 283 -9.72 -0.62 25.18
C GLU A 283 -9.51 -1.25 26.56
N GLN A 284 -10.61 -1.48 27.30
CA GLN A 284 -10.55 -2.14 28.60
C GLN A 284 -10.00 -3.57 28.48
N ALA A 285 -10.44 -4.32 27.46
CA ALA A 285 -9.94 -5.67 27.23
C ALA A 285 -8.43 -5.68 26.94
N TYR A 286 -7.95 -4.71 26.16
CA TYR A 286 -6.52 -4.54 25.89
C TYR A 286 -5.73 -4.24 27.18
N ASP A 287 -6.25 -3.33 28.02
CA ASP A 287 -5.62 -2.99 29.30
C ASP A 287 -5.63 -4.15 30.31
N ASP A 288 -6.70 -4.97 30.34
CA ASP A 288 -6.78 -6.18 31.15
C ASP A 288 -5.71 -7.19 30.73
N VAL A 289 -5.54 -7.44 29.42
CA VAL A 289 -4.50 -8.34 28.88
C VAL A 289 -3.09 -7.81 29.18
N LYS A 290 -2.86 -6.52 28.95
CA LYS A 290 -1.59 -5.85 29.26
C LYS A 290 -1.24 -5.93 30.73
N THR A 291 -2.20 -5.71 31.63
CA THR A 291 -2.00 -5.78 33.09
C THR A 291 -1.71 -7.21 33.52
N ALA A 292 -2.43 -8.19 32.97
CA ALA A 292 -2.16 -9.60 33.24
C ALA A 292 -0.74 -10.00 32.83
N TRP A 293 -0.32 -9.62 31.61
CA TRP A 293 1.05 -9.87 31.14
C TRP A 293 2.11 -9.21 32.02
N ASN A 294 1.96 -7.94 32.35
CA ASN A 294 2.90 -7.22 33.23
C ASN A 294 2.96 -7.79 34.66
N THR A 295 1.91 -8.46 35.12
CA THR A 295 1.90 -9.18 36.41
C THR A 295 2.68 -10.48 36.31
N ILE A 296 2.59 -11.18 35.19
CA ILE A 296 3.26 -12.48 34.96
C ILE A 296 4.75 -12.26 34.64
N GLU A 297 5.05 -11.28 33.79
CA GLU A 297 6.41 -10.93 33.33
C GLU A 297 6.69 -9.43 33.51
N PRO A 298 6.93 -8.95 34.75
CA PRO A 298 7.02 -7.51 35.03
C PRO A 298 8.24 -6.80 34.39
N ASN A 299 9.23 -7.57 33.97
CA ASN A 299 10.46 -7.04 33.37
C ASN A 299 10.45 -7.07 31.82
N VAL A 300 9.32 -7.44 31.23
CA VAL A 300 9.17 -7.57 29.77
C VAL A 300 8.11 -6.61 29.29
N GLU A 301 8.45 -5.79 28.29
CA GLU A 301 7.49 -4.88 27.68
C GLU A 301 6.38 -5.66 26.95
N PHE A 302 5.12 -5.27 27.21
CA PHE A 302 3.98 -5.82 26.49
C PHE A 302 3.93 -5.34 25.04
N GLN A 303 4.13 -6.26 24.11
CA GLN A 303 4.17 -6.00 22.68
C GLN A 303 2.88 -6.46 21.96
N GLY A 304 1.75 -6.38 22.66
CA GLY A 304 0.45 -6.73 22.12
C GLY A 304 -0.09 -5.67 21.16
N SER A 305 -0.88 -6.12 20.20
CA SER A 305 -1.67 -5.29 19.28
C SER A 305 -2.90 -6.07 18.82
N PHE A 306 -3.91 -5.36 18.35
CA PHE A 306 -5.02 -6.03 17.68
C PHE A 306 -4.56 -6.69 16.39
N LEU A 307 -5.16 -7.82 16.04
CA LEU A 307 -4.76 -8.61 14.89
C LEU A 307 -4.99 -7.86 13.56
N ASN A 308 -6.01 -7.02 13.49
CA ASN A 308 -6.21 -6.11 12.34
C ASN A 308 -5.03 -5.15 12.15
N GLU A 309 -4.40 -4.65 13.23
CA GLU A 309 -3.19 -3.83 13.14
C GLU A 309 -1.99 -4.65 12.61
N ASN A 310 -1.89 -5.93 13.00
CA ASN A 310 -0.85 -6.82 12.48
C ASN A 310 -1.00 -6.99 10.96
N ILE A 311 -2.23 -7.16 10.48
CA ILE A 311 -2.53 -7.25 9.06
C ILE A 311 -2.26 -5.91 8.36
N GLU A 312 -2.66 -4.79 8.96
CA GLU A 312 -2.35 -3.46 8.39
C GLU A 312 -0.85 -3.20 8.24
N ARG A 313 -0.02 -3.76 9.11
CA ARG A 313 1.44 -3.66 8.99
C ARG A 313 1.97 -4.40 7.76
N THR A 314 1.30 -5.44 7.30
CA THR A 314 1.68 -6.12 6.03
C THR A 314 1.48 -5.23 4.81
N LEU A 315 0.51 -4.29 4.84
CA LEU A 315 0.22 -3.34 3.76
C LEU A 315 1.10 -2.06 3.81
N ARG A 316 2.18 -2.09 4.59
CA ARG A 316 3.03 -0.92 4.80
C ARG A 316 3.76 -0.49 3.54
N ASN A 317 4.18 -1.43 2.71
CA ASN A 317 4.89 -1.15 1.46
C ASN A 317 3.97 -0.42 0.49
N GLU A 318 2.73 -0.87 0.37
CA GLU A 318 1.69 -0.27 -0.47
C GLU A 318 1.35 1.14 0.01
N ARG A 319 1.19 1.35 1.30
CA ARG A 319 0.99 2.69 1.89
C ARG A 319 2.17 3.62 1.62
N THR A 320 3.39 3.12 1.69
CA THR A 320 4.59 3.89 1.34
C THR A 320 4.57 4.27 -0.14
N MET A 321 4.20 3.34 -1.03
CA MET A 321 4.00 3.64 -2.46
C MET A 321 2.94 4.72 -2.70
N ILE A 322 1.78 4.64 -2.05
CA ILE A 322 0.74 5.67 -2.13
C ILE A 322 1.31 7.03 -1.72
N THR A 323 2.06 7.08 -0.63
CA THR A 323 2.66 8.31 -0.11
C THR A 323 3.69 8.88 -1.10
N MET A 324 4.53 8.03 -1.71
CA MET A 324 5.52 8.44 -2.72
C MET A 324 4.85 8.99 -3.99
N ILE A 325 3.92 8.25 -4.57
CA ILE A 325 3.25 8.66 -5.80
C ILE A 325 2.32 9.86 -5.53
N GLY A 326 1.64 9.87 -4.39
CA GLY A 326 0.79 10.99 -3.97
C GLY A 326 1.58 12.29 -3.77
N SER A 327 2.73 12.24 -3.10
CA SER A 327 3.59 13.41 -2.95
C SER A 327 4.14 13.90 -4.30
N GLY A 328 4.50 12.97 -5.19
CA GLY A 328 4.86 13.27 -6.57
C GLY A 328 3.72 13.93 -7.34
N SER A 329 2.47 13.48 -7.13
CA SER A 329 1.27 14.10 -7.73
C SER A 329 1.09 15.54 -7.29
N VAL A 330 1.25 15.81 -5.99
CA VAL A 330 1.16 17.18 -5.44
C VAL A 330 2.23 18.09 -6.06
N LEU A 331 3.48 17.63 -6.16
CA LEU A 331 4.55 18.37 -6.81
C LEU A 331 4.25 18.63 -8.29
N ALA A 332 3.77 17.62 -9.02
CA ALA A 332 3.41 17.77 -10.43
C ALA A 332 2.27 18.80 -10.62
N ILE A 333 1.28 18.80 -9.73
CA ILE A 333 0.19 19.79 -9.72
C ILE A 333 0.76 21.19 -9.48
N ILE A 334 1.60 21.40 -8.46
CA ILE A 334 2.19 22.71 -8.16
C ILE A 334 2.98 23.24 -9.37
N LEU A 335 3.82 22.40 -9.97
CA LEU A 335 4.57 22.76 -11.16
C LEU A 335 3.66 23.09 -12.33
N SER A 336 2.56 22.33 -12.52
CA SER A 336 1.56 22.60 -13.56
C SER A 336 0.86 23.94 -13.34
N CYS A 337 0.50 24.26 -12.09
CA CYS A 337 -0.08 25.56 -11.75
C CYS A 337 0.88 26.72 -12.06
N ILE A 338 2.14 26.61 -11.65
CA ILE A 338 3.17 27.64 -11.90
C ILE A 338 3.36 27.82 -13.42
N GLY A 339 3.48 26.72 -14.16
CA GLY A 339 3.61 26.74 -15.62
C GLY A 339 2.41 27.39 -16.29
N LEU A 340 1.20 27.00 -15.90
CA LEU A 340 -0.05 27.53 -16.44
C LEU A 340 -0.21 29.03 -16.11
N PHE A 341 0.08 29.44 -14.87
CA PHE A 341 0.02 30.84 -14.44
C PHE A 341 1.00 31.72 -15.24
N ALA A 342 2.26 31.30 -15.35
CA ALA A 342 3.25 32.03 -16.14
C ALA A 342 2.83 32.18 -17.61
N MET A 343 2.19 31.13 -18.17
CA MET A 343 1.69 31.15 -19.53
C MET A 343 0.46 32.02 -19.71
N SER A 344 -0.43 32.07 -18.73
CA SER A 344 -1.60 32.94 -18.75
C SER A 344 -1.17 34.41 -18.78
N LEU A 345 -0.20 34.79 -17.95
CA LEU A 345 0.38 36.14 -17.93
C LEU A 345 1.00 36.51 -19.28
N LEU A 346 1.76 35.60 -19.89
CA LEU A 346 2.38 35.81 -21.19
C LEU A 346 1.34 36.04 -22.30
N ILE A 347 0.27 35.24 -22.32
CA ILE A 347 -0.80 35.36 -23.33
C ILE A 347 -1.59 36.65 -23.13
N VAL A 348 -1.91 37.04 -21.90
CA VAL A 348 -2.55 38.31 -21.58
C VAL A 348 -1.69 39.47 -22.07
N ALA A 349 -0.37 39.44 -21.80
CA ALA A 349 0.55 40.48 -22.29
C ALA A 349 0.58 40.57 -23.85
N GLN A 350 0.61 39.42 -24.53
CA GLN A 350 0.60 39.38 -26.00
C GLN A 350 -0.73 39.85 -26.62
N ARG A 351 -1.87 39.58 -25.99
CA ARG A 351 -3.22 39.95 -26.45
C ARG A 351 -3.75 41.24 -25.85
N ARG A 352 -2.91 42.04 -25.16
CA ARG A 352 -3.32 43.25 -24.43
C ARG A 352 -4.15 44.24 -25.30
N LYS A 353 -3.77 44.44 -26.56
CA LYS A 353 -4.50 45.30 -27.50
C LYS A 353 -5.88 44.75 -27.86
N GLU A 354 -5.98 43.44 -28.11
CA GLU A 354 -7.23 42.75 -28.42
C GLU A 354 -8.20 42.80 -27.22
N ILE A 355 -7.69 42.55 -26.04
CA ILE A 355 -8.44 42.63 -24.76
C ILE A 355 -8.93 44.06 -24.52
N GLY A 356 -8.07 45.09 -24.78
CA GLY A 356 -8.44 46.50 -24.64
C GLY A 356 -9.56 46.90 -25.57
N VAL A 357 -9.49 46.52 -26.84
CA VAL A 357 -10.56 46.81 -27.84
C VAL A 357 -11.89 46.13 -27.42
N ARG A 358 -11.85 44.87 -27.03
CA ARG A 358 -13.06 44.14 -26.59
C ARG A 358 -13.69 44.76 -25.33
N LYS A 359 -12.86 45.25 -24.40
CA LYS A 359 -13.33 45.92 -23.21
C LYS A 359 -14.02 47.25 -23.52
N ILE A 360 -13.50 48.02 -24.49
CA ILE A 360 -14.12 49.27 -24.96
C ILE A 360 -15.46 48.98 -25.66
N VAL A 361 -15.58 47.86 -26.37
CA VAL A 361 -16.80 47.41 -27.05
C VAL A 361 -17.82 46.81 -26.07
N GLY A 362 -17.52 46.75 -24.77
CA GLY A 362 -18.47 46.32 -23.72
C GLY A 362 -18.34 44.88 -23.26
N ALA A 363 -17.26 44.18 -23.61
CA ALA A 363 -17.06 42.81 -23.12
C ALA A 363 -16.78 42.80 -21.61
N SER A 364 -17.49 41.95 -20.88
CA SER A 364 -17.25 41.73 -19.44
C SER A 364 -15.92 41.03 -19.18
N VAL A 365 -15.35 41.23 -17.99
CA VAL A 365 -14.11 40.56 -17.56
C VAL A 365 -14.28 39.04 -17.64
N SER A 366 -15.44 38.53 -17.20
CA SER A 366 -15.76 37.10 -17.24
C SER A 366 -15.74 36.53 -18.66
N ALA A 367 -16.28 37.26 -19.66
CA ALA A 367 -16.25 36.82 -21.05
C ALA A 367 -14.83 36.72 -21.63
N ILE A 368 -13.94 37.63 -21.23
CA ILE A 368 -12.53 37.61 -21.62
C ILE A 368 -11.79 36.45 -20.94
N THR A 369 -12.01 36.24 -19.65
CA THR A 369 -11.44 35.11 -18.89
C THR A 369 -11.86 33.77 -19.46
N VAL A 370 -13.15 33.58 -19.76
CA VAL A 370 -13.66 32.33 -20.38
C VAL A 370 -13.00 32.08 -21.74
N LEU A 371 -12.79 33.12 -22.56
CA LEU A 371 -12.14 32.99 -23.85
C LEU A 371 -10.69 32.50 -23.72
N LEU A 372 -9.94 33.06 -22.77
CA LEU A 372 -8.55 32.64 -22.48
C LEU A 372 -8.49 31.23 -21.90
N THR A 373 -9.38 30.92 -20.96
CA THR A 373 -9.47 29.59 -20.32
C THR A 373 -9.75 28.48 -21.33
N LYS A 374 -10.57 28.73 -22.35
CA LYS A 374 -10.90 27.74 -23.37
C LYS A 374 -9.68 27.21 -24.14
N ASP A 375 -8.68 28.05 -24.40
CA ASP A 375 -7.46 27.64 -25.11
C ASP A 375 -6.61 26.72 -24.22
N PHE A 376 -6.52 26.97 -22.91
CA PHE A 376 -5.80 26.13 -21.95
C PHE A 376 -6.56 24.83 -21.66
N LEU A 377 -7.88 24.91 -21.49
CA LEU A 377 -8.72 23.76 -21.21
C LEU A 377 -8.61 22.68 -22.32
N LYS A 378 -8.50 23.11 -23.60
CA LYS A 378 -8.23 22.18 -24.71
C LYS A 378 -6.94 21.39 -24.50
N LEU A 379 -5.88 22.01 -23.98
CA LEU A 379 -4.60 21.34 -23.74
C LEU A 379 -4.71 20.33 -22.59
N VAL A 380 -5.46 20.68 -21.52
CA VAL A 380 -5.72 19.78 -20.41
C VAL A 380 -6.56 18.58 -20.87
N VAL A 381 -7.59 18.80 -21.71
CA VAL A 381 -8.38 17.70 -22.29
C VAL A 381 -7.54 16.80 -23.17
N ILE A 382 -6.65 17.36 -23.99
CA ILE A 382 -5.71 16.57 -24.81
C ILE A 382 -4.79 15.76 -23.91
N ALA A 383 -4.25 16.37 -22.84
CA ALA A 383 -3.42 15.70 -21.85
C ALA A 383 -4.17 14.53 -21.19
N PHE A 384 -5.44 14.74 -20.82
CA PHE A 384 -6.31 13.73 -20.25
C PHE A 384 -6.51 12.54 -21.21
N LEU A 385 -6.86 12.81 -22.46
CA LEU A 385 -7.08 11.77 -23.48
C LEU A 385 -5.82 10.95 -23.77
N MET A 386 -4.63 11.56 -23.65
CA MET A 386 -3.35 10.87 -23.84
C MET A 386 -2.91 10.12 -22.56
N ALA A 387 -3.09 10.73 -21.41
CA ALA A 387 -2.62 10.16 -20.14
C ALA A 387 -3.49 8.98 -19.66
N THR A 388 -4.82 9.03 -19.88
CA THR A 388 -5.76 8.01 -19.40
C THR A 388 -5.45 6.61 -19.94
N PRO A 389 -5.21 6.37 -21.25
CA PRO A 389 -4.85 5.04 -21.72
C PRO A 389 -3.54 4.52 -21.14
N ILE A 390 -2.56 5.40 -20.95
CA ILE A 390 -1.25 5.06 -20.37
C ILE A 390 -1.42 4.70 -18.90
N ALA A 391 -2.17 5.51 -18.14
CA ALA A 391 -2.47 5.26 -16.73
C ALA A 391 -3.23 3.95 -16.56
N TRP A 392 -4.26 3.70 -17.38
CA TRP A 392 -5.03 2.47 -17.34
C TRP A 392 -4.16 1.25 -17.62
N TRP A 393 -3.35 1.28 -18.67
CA TRP A 393 -2.45 0.17 -19.00
C TRP A 393 -1.43 -0.10 -17.90
N THR A 394 -0.79 0.96 -17.37
CA THR A 394 0.22 0.83 -16.30
C THR A 394 -0.39 0.27 -15.02
N MET A 395 -1.55 0.80 -14.61
CA MET A 395 -2.23 0.36 -13.39
C MET A 395 -2.82 -1.05 -13.54
N ASN A 396 -3.35 -1.39 -14.71
CA ASN A 396 -3.82 -2.74 -14.97
C ASN A 396 -2.68 -3.77 -14.88
N LYS A 397 -1.51 -3.44 -15.45
CA LYS A 397 -0.33 -4.30 -15.36
C LYS A 397 0.18 -4.43 -13.92
N TRP A 398 0.14 -3.35 -13.13
CA TRP A 398 0.53 -3.39 -11.72
C TRP A 398 -0.45 -4.24 -10.90
N LEU A 399 -1.75 -4.10 -11.08
CA LEU A 399 -2.78 -4.88 -10.40
C LEU A 399 -2.68 -6.38 -10.68
N GLN A 400 -2.11 -6.80 -11.82
CA GLN A 400 -1.90 -8.22 -12.13
C GLN A 400 -0.93 -8.93 -11.15
N ASN A 401 -0.14 -8.18 -10.38
CA ASN A 401 0.71 -8.75 -9.33
C ASN A 401 -0.09 -9.20 -8.09
N TYR A 402 -1.37 -8.84 -8.00
CA TYR A 402 -2.23 -9.17 -6.86
C TYR A 402 -3.28 -10.22 -7.27
N PRO A 403 -3.36 -11.35 -6.54
CA PRO A 403 -4.45 -12.32 -6.72
C PRO A 403 -5.82 -11.68 -6.43
N TYR A 404 -5.85 -10.86 -5.36
CA TYR A 404 -7.03 -10.12 -4.91
C TYR A 404 -6.88 -8.65 -5.33
N ARG A 405 -7.57 -8.28 -6.40
CA ARG A 405 -7.48 -6.96 -6.99
C ARG A 405 -8.84 -6.36 -7.28
N ILE A 406 -8.88 -5.02 -7.28
CA ILE A 406 -10.03 -4.27 -7.74
C ILE A 406 -10.15 -4.34 -9.26
N ASP A 407 -11.35 -4.19 -9.78
CA ASP A 407 -11.59 -3.90 -11.19
C ASP A 407 -11.39 -2.42 -11.44
N LEU A 408 -10.60 -2.09 -12.48
CA LEU A 408 -10.36 -0.70 -12.85
C LEU A 408 -11.65 -0.03 -13.34
N ASN A 409 -12.15 0.91 -12.55
CA ASN A 409 -13.34 1.68 -12.89
C ASN A 409 -12.94 2.95 -13.66
N ILE A 410 -13.65 3.25 -14.74
CA ILE A 410 -13.47 4.47 -15.55
C ILE A 410 -13.64 5.76 -14.71
N TRP A 411 -14.46 5.71 -13.66
CA TRP A 411 -14.71 6.84 -12.79
C TRP A 411 -13.46 7.36 -12.06
N ILE A 412 -12.48 6.50 -11.78
CA ILE A 412 -11.20 6.90 -11.19
C ILE A 412 -10.45 7.86 -12.12
N PHE A 413 -10.40 7.52 -13.39
CA PHE A 413 -9.73 8.35 -14.40
C PHE A 413 -10.51 9.64 -14.69
N LEU A 414 -11.84 9.58 -14.71
CA LEU A 414 -12.67 10.77 -14.83
C LEU A 414 -12.50 11.71 -13.64
N ALA A 415 -12.39 11.18 -12.42
CA ALA A 415 -12.10 11.97 -11.23
C ALA A 415 -10.73 12.66 -11.33
N ALA A 416 -9.68 11.93 -11.74
CA ALA A 416 -8.34 12.49 -11.94
C ALA A 416 -8.34 13.61 -13.00
N GLY A 417 -9.03 13.40 -14.13
CA GLY A 417 -9.22 14.42 -15.15
C GLY A 417 -10.00 15.63 -14.65
N GLY A 418 -11.09 15.40 -13.90
CA GLY A 418 -11.90 16.45 -13.28
C GLY A 418 -11.09 17.30 -12.30
N ILE A 419 -10.27 16.68 -11.45
CA ILE A 419 -9.35 17.36 -10.54
C ILE A 419 -8.38 18.24 -11.33
N ALA A 420 -7.75 17.71 -12.37
CA ALA A 420 -6.81 18.46 -13.22
C ALA A 420 -7.48 19.66 -13.91
N VAL A 421 -8.69 19.50 -14.43
CA VAL A 421 -9.49 20.60 -15.02
C VAL A 421 -9.84 21.66 -13.98
N LEU A 422 -10.29 21.26 -12.80
CA LEU A 422 -10.65 22.17 -11.71
C LEU A 422 -9.45 23.00 -11.27
N ILE A 423 -8.30 22.37 -11.09
CA ILE A 423 -7.04 23.02 -10.72
C ILE A 423 -6.61 24.02 -11.82
N ALA A 424 -6.69 23.62 -13.11
CA ALA A 424 -6.38 24.49 -14.21
C ALA A 424 -7.30 25.72 -14.25
N MET A 425 -8.61 25.55 -14.05
CA MET A 425 -9.58 26.64 -14.00
C MET A 425 -9.30 27.61 -12.84
N LEU A 426 -9.04 27.08 -11.64
CA LEU A 426 -8.69 27.91 -10.47
C LEU A 426 -7.41 28.70 -10.71
N THR A 427 -6.38 28.09 -11.29
CA THR A 427 -5.09 28.75 -11.58
C THR A 427 -5.22 29.90 -12.59
N ILE A 428 -6.13 29.79 -13.56
CA ILE A 428 -6.34 30.84 -14.57
C ILE A 428 -7.25 31.96 -14.05
N ALA A 429 -8.14 31.64 -13.11
CA ALA A 429 -9.08 32.62 -12.55
C ALA A 429 -8.40 33.65 -11.62
N VAL A 430 -7.24 33.33 -11.07
CA VAL A 430 -6.38 34.21 -10.26
C VAL A 430 -5.53 35.11 -11.16
#